data_06300c516a17fc9f382f897ca8520b9c
#
_entry.id   06300c516a17fc9f382f897ca8520b9c
#
_cell.length_a   1.000
_cell.length_b   1.000
_cell.length_c   1.000
_cell.angle_alpha   90.00
_cell.angle_beta   90.00
_cell.angle_gamma   90.00
#
_symmetry.space_group_name_H-M   'P 1'
#
loop_
_entity.id
_entity.type
_entity.pdbx_description
1 polymer ?
#
loop_
_entity_poly.entity_id
_entity_poly.type
_entity_poly.pdbx_seq_one_letter_code
_entity_poly.pdbx_strand_id
1 'polypeptide(L)'
;MTTFTIHARRAADGVETTFSYDNQTSIFLRADGTPVISSRPMQFGDAEVVSIIQPGRKGDIKTLKISLGLSCNYECGYCSQRFVPHAEQTNPGDVGPFVAQLTANLTSAPARIEFWGGEPFVYWKTLKPLAEALRALYPGAHFNIITNGSLLDLEKNAWLEQMGFSVGLSHDGPGYHARGADPLDDPEQLAAIMDLWARLKPLGRMSVNAMMHRDNQSRAEVQAWLQARFGNDVPIGEGAYIDPYDEGGMAAVLRDPAEHLLYRARAFTELRHGRVANFQIARQKIQGFIDSIRNQRPASAVGQKCGMDKADNLAVDLSGNVITCQNVSAAATAPNGESHKIGHLSDLPNVALKTATHWRERRDCAACPVLQLCQGSCMFLEGPLWEAGCDAAYSDNVPFFAAAIEFLTGYTPYYIEGDFRDERKDLFGKVRGVPEAQKKRVIAIHAVPV
;
A
#
# COMPACT_ATOMS: atom_id res chain seq x y z
N MET A 1 -23.18 3.73 -13.87
CA MET A 1 -23.50 4.87 -12.97
C MET A 1 -22.42 4.94 -11.91
N THR A 2 -22.11 6.13 -11.44
CA THR A 2 -21.04 6.39 -10.46
C THR A 2 -21.60 6.92 -9.14
N THR A 3 -22.94 7.09 -9.09
CA THR A 3 -23.68 7.50 -7.90
C THR A 3 -24.24 6.29 -7.19
N PHE A 4 -24.05 6.20 -5.89
CA PHE A 4 -24.43 5.11 -5.02
C PHE A 4 -25.45 5.59 -3.98
N THR A 5 -26.44 4.76 -3.66
CA THR A 5 -27.28 4.95 -2.47
C THR A 5 -26.73 4.11 -1.33
N ILE A 6 -26.34 4.77 -0.25
CA ILE A 6 -25.77 4.13 0.94
C ILE A 6 -26.86 4.03 2.00
N HIS A 7 -27.26 2.81 2.36
CA HIS A 7 -28.17 2.52 3.46
C HIS A 7 -27.38 2.45 4.76
N ALA A 8 -27.79 3.21 5.75
CA ALA A 8 -27.11 3.29 7.01
C ALA A 8 -28.09 3.29 8.19
N ARG A 9 -27.62 2.82 9.35
CA ARG A 9 -28.40 2.70 10.57
C ARG A 9 -27.67 3.36 11.73
N ARG A 10 -28.37 4.15 12.53
CA ARG A 10 -27.83 4.72 13.74
C ARG A 10 -27.76 3.68 14.85
N ALA A 11 -26.58 3.54 15.47
CA ALA A 11 -26.36 2.48 16.46
C ALA A 11 -27.17 2.68 17.75
N ALA A 12 -27.49 3.95 18.11
CA ALA A 12 -28.16 4.27 19.37
C ALA A 12 -29.61 3.84 19.43
N ASP A 13 -30.36 3.92 18.32
CA ASP A 13 -31.82 3.72 18.29
C ASP A 13 -32.32 2.90 17.09
N GLY A 14 -31.42 2.46 16.22
CA GLY A 14 -31.78 1.66 15.05
C GLY A 14 -32.44 2.45 13.91
N VAL A 15 -32.52 3.77 13.99
CA VAL A 15 -33.11 4.58 12.92
C VAL A 15 -32.30 4.43 11.64
N GLU A 16 -33.01 4.12 10.55
CA GLU A 16 -32.42 3.95 9.22
C GLU A 16 -32.53 5.23 8.40
N THR A 17 -31.54 5.45 7.56
CA THR A 17 -31.48 6.56 6.59
C THR A 17 -30.68 6.13 5.37
N THR A 18 -30.74 6.96 4.33
CA THR A 18 -29.93 6.82 3.13
C THR A 18 -29.08 8.05 2.89
N PHE A 19 -27.96 7.84 2.22
CA PHE A 19 -27.09 8.88 1.71
C PHE A 19 -26.83 8.64 0.23
N SER A 20 -26.59 9.69 -0.53
CA SER A 20 -26.12 9.60 -1.92
C SER A 20 -24.64 9.95 -1.99
N TYR A 21 -23.83 9.11 -2.64
CA TYR A 21 -22.41 9.34 -2.84
C TYR A 21 -22.03 9.15 -4.31
N ASP A 22 -21.37 10.13 -4.89
CA ASP A 22 -20.81 10.07 -6.24
C ASP A 22 -19.28 9.98 -6.15
N ASN A 23 -18.69 8.85 -6.59
CA ASN A 23 -17.25 8.61 -6.55
C ASN A 23 -16.47 9.40 -7.61
N GLN A 24 -17.13 9.96 -8.64
CA GLN A 24 -16.48 10.76 -9.67
C GLN A 24 -16.27 12.20 -9.22
N THR A 25 -17.15 12.72 -8.38
CA THR A 25 -17.09 14.12 -7.89
C THR A 25 -16.78 14.20 -6.41
N SER A 26 -16.80 13.07 -5.69
CA SER A 26 -16.77 12.98 -4.22
C SER A 26 -17.89 13.75 -3.52
N ILE A 27 -19.01 14.02 -4.20
CA ILE A 27 -20.18 14.64 -3.60
C ILE A 27 -20.89 13.63 -2.69
N PHE A 28 -21.17 14.02 -1.45
CA PHE A 28 -21.84 13.20 -0.44
C PHE A 28 -23.02 13.96 0.19
N LEU A 29 -24.24 13.45 -0.03
CA LEU A 29 -25.48 14.13 0.31
C LEU A 29 -26.35 13.27 1.26
N ARG A 30 -27.16 13.96 2.09
CA ARG A 30 -28.24 13.35 2.85
C ARG A 30 -29.42 13.01 1.94
N ALA A 31 -30.40 12.28 2.46
CA ALA A 31 -31.63 11.90 1.75
C ALA A 31 -32.44 13.11 1.25
N ASP A 32 -32.36 14.24 1.90
CA ASP A 32 -33.00 15.50 1.51
C ASP A 32 -32.19 16.31 0.46
N GLY A 33 -31.06 15.79 -0.01
CA GLY A 33 -30.20 16.43 -0.99
C GLY A 33 -29.20 17.44 -0.39
N THR A 34 -29.20 17.65 0.93
CA THR A 34 -28.25 18.57 1.57
C THR A 34 -26.87 17.89 1.74
N PRO A 35 -25.76 18.65 1.62
CA PRO A 35 -24.44 18.12 1.86
C PRO A 35 -24.25 17.58 3.29
N VAL A 36 -23.58 16.43 3.44
CA VAL A 36 -23.28 15.85 4.76
C VAL A 36 -22.32 16.72 5.55
N ILE A 37 -21.35 17.32 4.88
CA ILE A 37 -20.41 18.29 5.45
C ILE A 37 -20.30 19.51 4.53
N SER A 38 -19.92 20.66 5.09
CA SER A 38 -19.61 21.84 4.28
C SER A 38 -18.43 21.55 3.38
N SER A 39 -18.63 21.67 2.08
CA SER A 39 -17.56 21.52 1.09
C SER A 39 -16.75 22.81 0.95
N ARG A 40 -15.48 22.64 0.64
CA ARG A 40 -14.56 23.70 0.21
C ARG A 40 -13.90 23.21 -1.07
N PRO A 41 -14.59 23.24 -2.22
CA PRO A 41 -14.07 22.72 -3.46
C PRO A 41 -12.70 23.31 -3.77
N MET A 42 -11.74 22.43 -4.06
CA MET A 42 -10.42 22.82 -4.54
C MET A 42 -10.36 22.60 -6.04
N GLN A 43 -9.50 23.36 -6.72
CA GLN A 43 -9.18 23.07 -8.09
C GLN A 43 -8.16 21.90 -8.12
N PHE A 44 -8.54 20.83 -8.77
CA PHE A 44 -7.67 19.70 -9.03
C PHE A 44 -7.35 19.65 -10.52
N GLY A 45 -6.07 19.50 -10.87
CA GLY A 45 -5.69 19.04 -12.20
C GLY A 45 -5.97 17.54 -12.35
N ASP A 46 -6.17 17.09 -13.57
CA ASP A 46 -6.20 15.65 -13.86
C ASP A 46 -4.85 15.02 -13.49
N ALA A 47 -4.90 13.82 -12.93
CA ALA A 47 -3.67 13.08 -12.68
C ALA A 47 -2.98 12.77 -14.02
N GLU A 48 -1.74 13.23 -14.14
CA GLU A 48 -0.87 12.86 -15.26
C GLU A 48 -0.53 11.37 -15.13
N VAL A 49 -0.86 10.59 -16.15
CA VAL A 49 -0.64 9.13 -16.14
C VAL A 49 0.33 8.78 -17.25
N VAL A 50 1.50 8.27 -16.89
CA VAL A 50 2.45 7.72 -17.85
C VAL A 50 1.87 6.45 -18.46
N SER A 51 1.76 6.42 -19.77
CA SER A 51 1.16 5.33 -20.55
C SER A 51 1.82 5.22 -21.91
N ILE A 52 1.31 4.32 -22.77
CA ILE A 52 1.73 4.25 -24.16
C ILE A 52 1.32 5.52 -24.95
N ILE A 53 0.17 6.10 -24.58
CA ILE A 53 -0.38 7.31 -25.26
C ILE A 53 0.28 8.59 -24.73
N GLN A 54 0.64 8.60 -23.46
CA GLN A 54 1.35 9.70 -22.80
C GLN A 54 2.69 9.17 -22.21
N PRO A 55 3.70 8.92 -23.05
CA PRO A 55 5.00 8.51 -22.54
C PRO A 55 5.71 9.69 -21.87
N GLY A 56 6.66 9.38 -21.01
CA GLY A 56 7.61 10.33 -20.45
C GLY A 56 7.65 10.31 -18.93
N ARG A 57 8.87 10.25 -18.41
CA ARG A 57 9.20 10.62 -17.03
C ARG A 57 9.82 12.00 -17.03
N LYS A 58 9.56 12.76 -15.98
CA LYS A 58 10.14 14.10 -15.83
C LYS A 58 11.61 13.99 -15.43
N GLY A 59 12.42 14.99 -15.76
CA GLY A 59 13.76 15.10 -15.21
C GLY A 59 13.77 15.59 -13.76
N ASP A 60 12.72 16.29 -13.30
CA ASP A 60 12.50 16.71 -11.92
C ASP A 60 11.74 15.62 -11.13
N ILE A 61 12.42 14.53 -10.83
CA ILE A 61 11.86 13.39 -10.10
C ILE A 61 11.65 13.75 -8.63
N LYS A 62 10.45 13.53 -8.12
CA LYS A 62 10.16 13.65 -6.68
C LYS A 62 10.57 12.42 -5.90
N THR A 63 10.29 11.23 -6.45
CA THR A 63 10.63 9.95 -5.82
C THR A 63 11.47 9.10 -6.75
N LEU A 64 12.69 8.80 -6.32
CA LEU A 64 13.60 7.87 -6.98
C LEU A 64 13.65 6.57 -6.20
N LYS A 65 13.24 5.47 -6.83
CA LYS A 65 13.31 4.12 -6.28
C LYS A 65 14.44 3.37 -6.97
N ILE A 66 15.43 2.92 -6.21
CA ILE A 66 16.60 2.25 -6.73
C ILE A 66 16.51 0.76 -6.38
N SER A 67 16.44 -0.09 -7.40
CA SER A 67 16.49 -1.54 -7.24
C SER A 67 17.95 -2.01 -7.22
N LEU A 68 18.34 -2.60 -6.09
CA LEU A 68 19.68 -3.21 -5.91
C LEU A 68 19.74 -4.64 -6.47
N GLY A 69 18.59 -5.25 -6.74
CA GLY A 69 18.43 -6.62 -7.16
C GLY A 69 17.36 -7.34 -6.33
N LEU A 70 17.00 -8.56 -6.70
CA LEU A 70 15.87 -9.29 -6.09
C LEU A 70 16.29 -10.39 -5.11
N SER A 71 17.59 -10.57 -4.84
CA SER A 71 18.05 -11.55 -3.85
C SER A 71 17.61 -11.19 -2.45
N CYS A 72 17.09 -12.16 -1.74
CA CYS A 72 16.62 -12.07 -0.38
C CYS A 72 17.09 -13.28 0.42
N ASN A 73 17.32 -13.13 1.69
CA ASN A 73 17.60 -14.23 2.61
C ASN A 73 16.35 -14.82 3.28
N TYR A 74 15.15 -14.32 2.91
CA TYR A 74 13.83 -14.84 3.30
C TYR A 74 13.05 -15.31 2.08
N GLU A 75 12.08 -16.22 2.31
CA GLU A 75 11.19 -16.79 1.30
C GLU A 75 9.72 -16.60 1.64
N CYS A 76 9.31 -15.35 1.92
CA CYS A 76 7.94 -15.04 2.32
C CYS A 76 6.92 -15.63 1.33
N GLY A 77 5.95 -16.41 1.82
CA GLY A 77 4.99 -17.12 1.00
C GLY A 77 4.11 -16.26 0.09
N TYR A 78 3.93 -14.99 0.45
CA TYR A 78 3.15 -13.98 -0.31
C TYR A 78 4.04 -12.96 -1.06
N CYS A 79 5.37 -13.16 -1.12
CA CYS A 79 6.27 -12.17 -1.68
C CYS A 79 6.04 -11.98 -3.19
N SER A 80 5.82 -10.72 -3.60
CA SER A 80 5.64 -10.36 -5.00
C SER A 80 6.90 -10.56 -5.87
N GLN A 81 8.06 -10.76 -5.26
CA GLN A 81 9.35 -10.92 -5.95
C GLN A 81 9.81 -12.36 -6.07
N ARG A 82 9.11 -13.30 -5.39
CA ARG A 82 9.58 -14.69 -5.22
C ARG A 82 9.90 -15.44 -6.51
N PHE A 83 9.12 -15.22 -7.56
CA PHE A 83 9.26 -15.89 -8.86
C PHE A 83 9.61 -14.92 -9.99
N VAL A 84 9.96 -13.68 -9.66
CA VAL A 84 10.38 -12.69 -10.66
C VAL A 84 11.79 -13.07 -11.13
N PRO A 85 12.04 -13.23 -12.44
CA PRO A 85 13.38 -13.45 -12.98
C PRO A 85 14.34 -12.35 -12.54
N HIS A 86 15.52 -12.73 -12.04
CA HIS A 86 16.54 -11.79 -11.63
C HIS A 86 17.26 -11.23 -12.87
N ALA A 87 17.49 -9.92 -12.89
CA ALA A 87 18.50 -9.32 -13.74
C ALA A 87 19.92 -9.57 -13.15
N GLU A 88 20.96 -9.12 -13.84
CA GLU A 88 22.31 -9.11 -13.27
C GLU A 88 22.30 -8.39 -11.91
N GLN A 89 22.98 -9.01 -10.95
CA GLN A 89 23.09 -8.42 -9.62
C GLN A 89 24.05 -7.24 -9.63
N THR A 90 23.71 -6.19 -8.89
CA THR A 90 24.56 -5.01 -8.75
C THR A 90 25.81 -5.31 -7.95
N ASN A 91 26.88 -4.61 -8.29
CA ASN A 91 28.16 -4.67 -7.58
C ASN A 91 28.68 -3.23 -7.29
N PRO A 92 29.69 -3.06 -6.42
CA PRO A 92 30.22 -1.73 -6.09
C PRO A 92 30.75 -0.94 -7.29
N GLY A 93 31.19 -1.62 -8.34
CA GLY A 93 31.69 -0.98 -9.58
C GLY A 93 30.63 -0.24 -10.37
N ASP A 94 29.33 -0.61 -10.19
CA ASP A 94 28.21 0.00 -10.89
C ASP A 94 27.83 1.39 -10.31
N VAL A 95 28.26 1.69 -9.08
CA VAL A 95 27.88 2.91 -8.36
C VAL A 95 28.32 4.18 -9.08
N GLY A 96 29.58 4.27 -9.48
CA GLY A 96 30.11 5.45 -10.17
C GLY A 96 29.39 5.74 -11.49
N PRO A 97 29.29 4.76 -12.41
CA PRO A 97 28.54 4.91 -13.65
C PRO A 97 27.08 5.29 -13.42
N PHE A 98 26.39 4.68 -12.46
CA PHE A 98 25.00 5.00 -12.15
C PHE A 98 24.80 6.43 -11.65
N VAL A 99 25.64 6.89 -10.72
CA VAL A 99 25.60 8.27 -10.20
C VAL A 99 25.87 9.27 -11.33
N ALA A 100 26.81 8.97 -12.24
CA ALA A 100 27.05 9.80 -13.42
C ALA A 100 25.82 9.89 -14.34
N GLN A 101 25.12 8.77 -14.57
CA GLN A 101 23.87 8.76 -15.36
C GLN A 101 22.78 9.58 -14.67
N LEU A 102 22.59 9.46 -13.36
CA LEU A 102 21.61 10.29 -12.62
C LEU A 102 21.92 11.78 -12.77
N THR A 103 23.18 12.16 -12.59
CA THR A 103 23.61 13.57 -12.71
C THR A 103 23.40 14.13 -14.11
N ALA A 104 23.58 13.30 -15.16
CA ALA A 104 23.41 13.72 -16.54
C ALA A 104 21.93 13.88 -16.95
N ASN A 105 21.01 13.14 -16.33
CA ASN A 105 19.62 13.02 -16.82
C ASN A 105 18.57 13.59 -15.86
N LEU A 106 18.88 13.79 -14.58
CA LEU A 106 17.97 14.46 -13.65
C LEU A 106 18.23 15.96 -13.62
N THR A 107 17.18 16.75 -13.69
CA THR A 107 17.25 18.23 -13.71
C THR A 107 17.19 18.85 -12.31
N SER A 108 16.77 18.08 -11.31
CA SER A 108 16.72 18.51 -9.92
C SER A 108 16.97 17.34 -8.97
N ALA A 109 17.30 17.66 -7.71
CA ALA A 109 17.47 16.66 -6.66
C ALA A 109 16.11 15.99 -6.35
N PRO A 110 16.04 14.65 -6.29
CA PRO A 110 14.87 13.95 -5.79
C PRO A 110 14.56 14.35 -4.34
N ALA A 111 13.28 14.58 -4.04
CA ALA A 111 12.86 14.83 -2.66
C ALA A 111 13.00 13.59 -1.78
N ARG A 112 12.81 12.41 -2.39
CA ARG A 112 12.90 11.09 -1.72
C ARG A 112 13.69 10.11 -2.57
N ILE A 113 14.55 9.35 -1.90
CA ILE A 113 15.28 8.21 -2.49
C ILE A 113 15.00 6.98 -1.65
N GLU A 114 14.50 5.93 -2.31
CA GLU A 114 14.16 4.66 -1.69
C GLU A 114 15.07 3.57 -2.21
N PHE A 115 15.70 2.83 -1.30
CA PHE A 115 16.59 1.72 -1.64
C PHE A 115 15.80 0.41 -1.50
N TRP A 116 15.66 -0.30 -2.61
CA TRP A 116 14.87 -1.51 -2.74
C TRP A 116 15.72 -2.69 -3.18
N GLY A 117 15.27 -3.88 -2.80
CA GLY A 117 15.82 -5.15 -3.20
C GLY A 117 14.89 -6.27 -2.77
N GLY A 118 15.30 -7.55 -2.87
CA GLY A 118 14.68 -8.61 -2.10
C GLY A 118 14.86 -8.31 -0.62
N GLU A 119 16.11 -8.31 -0.15
CA GLU A 119 16.53 -7.70 1.11
C GLU A 119 17.71 -6.74 0.80
N PRO A 120 17.58 -5.43 1.04
CA PRO A 120 18.62 -4.47 0.68
C PRO A 120 19.99 -4.72 1.33
N PHE A 121 20.04 -5.27 2.55
CA PHE A 121 21.29 -5.55 3.23
C PHE A 121 22.04 -6.78 2.71
N VAL A 122 21.44 -7.60 1.86
CA VAL A 122 22.15 -8.62 1.04
C VAL A 122 23.17 -7.91 0.13
N TYR A 123 22.85 -6.70 -0.32
CA TYR A 123 23.68 -5.89 -1.21
C TYR A 123 24.54 -4.85 -0.46
N TRP A 124 24.89 -5.09 0.80
CA TRP A 124 25.58 -4.12 1.65
C TRP A 124 26.82 -3.49 1.02
N LYS A 125 27.61 -4.29 0.30
CA LYS A 125 28.84 -3.85 -0.38
C LYS A 125 28.55 -2.80 -1.47
N THR A 126 27.38 -2.81 -2.07
CA THR A 126 26.91 -1.86 -3.09
C THR A 126 26.06 -0.76 -2.46
N LEU A 127 25.17 -1.10 -1.55
CA LEU A 127 24.25 -0.17 -0.87
C LEU A 127 25.02 0.95 -0.15
N LYS A 128 26.08 0.61 0.62
CA LYS A 128 26.84 1.57 1.41
C LYS A 128 27.46 2.65 0.53
N PRO A 129 28.35 2.37 -0.44
CA PRO A 129 28.95 3.39 -1.27
C PRO A 129 27.94 4.13 -2.16
N LEU A 130 26.85 3.48 -2.60
CA LEU A 130 25.80 4.12 -3.36
C LEU A 130 25.08 5.20 -2.53
N ALA A 131 24.65 4.85 -1.33
CA ALA A 131 23.97 5.80 -0.46
C ALA A 131 24.88 6.96 -0.04
N GLU A 132 26.16 6.71 0.24
CA GLU A 132 27.14 7.74 0.54
C GLU A 132 27.33 8.72 -0.64
N ALA A 133 27.47 8.20 -1.87
CA ALA A 133 27.57 9.03 -3.07
C ALA A 133 26.29 9.85 -3.31
N LEU A 134 25.12 9.25 -3.15
CA LEU A 134 23.82 9.93 -3.31
C LEU A 134 23.57 10.95 -2.20
N ARG A 135 24.03 10.73 -0.98
CA ARG A 135 23.92 11.70 0.11
C ARG A 135 24.81 12.92 -0.16
N ALA A 136 26.01 12.69 -0.69
CA ALA A 136 26.88 13.79 -1.10
C ALA A 136 26.28 14.60 -2.27
N LEU A 137 25.66 13.93 -3.24
CA LEU A 137 25.03 14.57 -4.40
C LEU A 137 23.72 15.27 -4.06
N TYR A 138 22.88 14.67 -3.20
CA TYR A 138 21.54 15.13 -2.83
C TYR A 138 21.37 15.24 -1.31
N PRO A 139 22.06 16.19 -0.65
CA PRO A 139 22.09 16.27 0.82
C PRO A 139 20.73 16.48 1.47
N GLY A 140 19.78 17.10 0.77
CA GLY A 140 18.42 17.35 1.24
C GLY A 140 17.42 16.23 0.97
N ALA A 141 17.82 15.18 0.23
CA ALA A 141 16.92 14.09 -0.09
C ALA A 141 16.58 13.23 1.14
N HIS A 142 15.31 12.81 1.26
CA HIS A 142 14.88 11.90 2.31
C HIS A 142 15.18 10.46 1.90
N PHE A 143 16.02 9.75 2.67
CA PHE A 143 16.41 8.37 2.39
C PHE A 143 15.51 7.40 3.13
N ASN A 144 14.97 6.42 2.42
CA ASN A 144 14.12 5.35 2.96
C ASN A 144 14.68 3.97 2.60
N ILE A 145 14.57 3.05 3.54
CA ILE A 145 14.87 1.63 3.32
C ILE A 145 13.88 0.77 4.10
N ILE A 146 13.49 -0.37 3.52
CA ILE A 146 12.68 -1.39 4.18
C ILE A 146 13.53 -2.65 4.28
N THR A 147 13.58 -3.25 5.46
CA THR A 147 14.39 -4.45 5.75
C THR A 147 13.62 -5.45 6.58
N ASN A 148 13.95 -6.74 6.44
CA ASN A 148 13.46 -7.78 7.34
C ASN A 148 14.20 -7.80 8.71
N GLY A 149 15.26 -7.01 8.84
CA GLY A 149 16.01 -6.82 10.08
C GLY A 149 17.05 -7.89 10.41
N SER A 150 17.02 -9.04 9.73
CA SER A 150 17.87 -10.19 10.07
C SER A 150 19.36 -10.01 9.76
N LEU A 151 19.73 -9.02 8.94
CA LEU A 151 21.11 -8.72 8.56
C LEU A 151 21.65 -7.42 9.21
N LEU A 152 20.91 -6.87 10.16
CA LEU A 152 21.34 -5.69 10.93
C LEU A 152 22.47 -6.05 11.91
N ASP A 153 23.33 -5.08 12.17
CA ASP A 153 24.33 -5.10 13.22
C ASP A 153 24.62 -3.66 13.70
N LEU A 154 25.41 -3.51 14.74
CA LEU A 154 25.69 -2.21 15.34
C LEU A 154 26.41 -1.22 14.39
N GLU A 155 27.25 -1.74 13.47
CA GLU A 155 27.92 -0.90 12.46
C GLU A 155 26.92 -0.32 11.48
N LYS A 156 26.05 -1.18 10.92
CA LYS A 156 25.01 -0.76 9.99
C LYS A 156 24.02 0.19 10.64
N ASN A 157 23.65 -0.05 11.89
CA ASN A 157 22.74 0.81 12.64
C ASN A 157 23.30 2.22 12.84
N ALA A 158 24.57 2.33 13.25
CA ALA A 158 25.24 3.61 13.39
C ALA A 158 25.35 4.35 12.05
N TRP A 159 25.65 3.62 10.97
CA TRP A 159 25.69 4.16 9.63
C TRP A 159 24.30 4.65 9.15
N LEU A 160 23.22 3.89 9.37
CA LEU A 160 21.84 4.30 9.02
C LEU A 160 21.43 5.59 9.73
N GLU A 161 21.76 5.71 11.01
CA GLU A 161 21.54 6.92 11.80
C GLU A 161 22.30 8.12 11.23
N GLN A 162 23.61 7.95 11.02
CA GLN A 162 24.52 8.97 10.47
C GLN A 162 24.08 9.44 9.08
N MET A 163 23.68 8.50 8.22
CA MET A 163 23.21 8.76 6.86
C MET A 163 21.79 9.35 6.81
N GLY A 164 21.10 9.41 7.93
CA GLY A 164 19.78 10.01 8.02
C GLY A 164 18.66 9.19 7.37
N PHE A 165 18.78 7.87 7.41
CA PHE A 165 17.73 6.99 6.89
C PHE A 165 16.47 6.99 7.75
N SER A 166 15.32 6.84 7.10
CA SER A 166 14.11 6.30 7.69
C SER A 166 14.02 4.81 7.37
N VAL A 167 13.76 4.00 8.38
CA VAL A 167 13.78 2.54 8.28
C VAL A 167 12.40 1.96 8.59
N GLY A 168 11.88 1.15 7.68
CA GLY A 168 10.73 0.29 7.92
C GLY A 168 11.19 -1.13 8.23
N LEU A 169 10.98 -1.61 9.45
CA LEU A 169 11.19 -3.01 9.81
C LEU A 169 9.99 -3.82 9.34
N SER A 170 10.22 -4.80 8.47
CA SER A 170 9.14 -5.67 7.99
C SER A 170 8.85 -6.78 8.99
N HIS A 171 7.69 -6.73 9.66
CA HIS A 171 7.27 -7.75 10.61
C HIS A 171 5.75 -7.81 10.73
N ASP A 172 5.16 -9.00 10.50
CA ASP A 172 3.71 -9.19 10.44
C ASP A 172 3.06 -9.49 11.80
N GLY A 173 3.78 -9.23 12.90
CA GLY A 173 3.27 -9.55 14.24
C GLY A 173 3.06 -11.07 14.41
N PRO A 174 1.88 -11.54 14.86
CA PRO A 174 1.61 -12.96 15.02
C PRO A 174 1.63 -13.75 13.71
N GLY A 175 1.49 -13.05 12.56
CA GLY A 175 1.54 -13.66 11.22
C GLY A 175 2.95 -13.89 10.66
N TYR A 176 4.00 -13.69 11.44
CA TYR A 176 5.40 -13.74 10.99
C TYR A 176 5.79 -15.05 10.27
N HIS A 177 5.13 -16.16 10.59
CA HIS A 177 5.39 -17.46 9.98
C HIS A 177 5.29 -17.47 8.45
N ALA A 178 4.47 -16.60 7.88
CA ALA A 178 4.35 -16.43 6.43
C ALA A 178 5.64 -15.85 5.79
N ARG A 179 6.53 -15.27 6.60
CA ARG A 179 7.80 -14.68 6.15
C ARG A 179 8.99 -15.61 6.32
N GLY A 180 9.01 -16.44 7.35
CA GLY A 180 10.11 -17.32 7.73
C GLY A 180 10.42 -17.26 9.23
N ALA A 181 11.70 -17.40 9.59
CA ALA A 181 12.13 -17.30 10.98
C ALA A 181 11.88 -15.88 11.53
N ASP A 182 11.47 -15.81 12.81
CA ASP A 182 11.31 -14.52 13.49
C ASP A 182 12.69 -13.98 13.91
N PRO A 183 13.13 -12.82 13.38
CA PRO A 183 14.41 -12.24 13.77
C PRO A 183 14.41 -11.77 15.23
N LEU A 184 13.26 -11.68 15.88
CA LEU A 184 13.14 -11.32 17.29
C LEU A 184 13.31 -12.52 18.23
N ASP A 185 13.33 -13.75 17.69
CA ASP A 185 13.62 -14.97 18.47
C ASP A 185 15.13 -15.26 18.55
N ASP A 186 15.93 -14.65 17.67
CA ASP A 186 17.40 -14.76 17.71
C ASP A 186 17.98 -13.62 18.58
N PRO A 187 18.74 -13.91 19.63
CA PRO A 187 19.23 -12.89 20.58
C PRO A 187 20.14 -11.82 19.93
N GLU A 188 20.96 -12.19 18.94
CA GLU A 188 21.87 -11.24 18.26
C GLU A 188 21.07 -10.31 17.33
N GLN A 189 20.15 -10.86 16.56
CA GLN A 189 19.27 -10.08 15.69
C GLN A 189 18.34 -9.18 16.51
N LEU A 190 17.74 -9.69 17.58
CA LEU A 190 16.93 -8.89 18.50
C LEU A 190 17.75 -7.71 19.07
N ALA A 191 18.97 -7.96 19.54
CA ALA A 191 19.81 -6.90 20.09
C ALA A 191 20.12 -5.82 19.02
N ALA A 192 20.42 -6.22 17.78
CA ALA A 192 20.65 -5.28 16.68
C ALA A 192 19.39 -4.50 16.32
N ILE A 193 18.23 -5.16 16.25
CA ILE A 193 16.96 -4.49 15.96
C ILE A 193 16.61 -3.49 17.07
N MET A 194 16.80 -3.84 18.33
CA MET A 194 16.51 -2.95 19.46
C MET A 194 17.51 -1.78 19.56
N ASP A 195 18.78 -1.96 19.20
CA ASP A 195 19.74 -0.85 19.06
C ASP A 195 19.29 0.13 17.96
N LEU A 196 18.91 -0.37 16.78
CA LEU A 196 18.39 0.48 15.70
C LEU A 196 17.11 1.21 16.14
N TRP A 197 16.21 0.50 16.84
CA TRP A 197 14.99 1.07 17.38
C TRP A 197 15.29 2.24 18.34
N ALA A 198 16.21 2.03 19.27
CA ALA A 198 16.61 3.06 20.24
C ALA A 198 17.21 4.30 19.58
N ARG A 199 17.94 4.14 18.47
CA ARG A 199 18.54 5.24 17.68
C ARG A 199 17.52 6.02 16.87
N LEU A 200 16.66 5.34 16.13
CA LEU A 200 15.84 5.97 15.08
C LEU A 200 14.42 6.33 15.53
N LYS A 201 13.83 5.59 16.46
CA LYS A 201 12.44 5.84 16.92
C LYS A 201 12.28 7.24 17.55
N PRO A 202 13.18 7.73 18.43
CA PRO A 202 13.07 9.08 18.98
C PRO A 202 13.16 10.19 17.91
N LEU A 203 13.79 9.89 16.78
CA LEU A 203 13.91 10.79 15.64
C LEU A 203 12.69 10.72 14.68
N GLY A 204 11.70 9.87 14.97
CA GLY A 204 10.56 9.62 14.08
C GLY A 204 10.95 8.92 12.78
N ARG A 205 12.07 8.19 12.76
CA ARG A 205 12.64 7.56 11.56
C ARG A 205 12.55 6.04 11.56
N MET A 206 11.82 5.45 12.50
CA MET A 206 11.61 4.00 12.59
C MET A 206 10.12 3.67 12.63
N SER A 207 9.71 2.67 11.86
CA SER A 207 8.38 2.08 11.91
C SER A 207 8.47 0.58 11.72
N VAL A 208 7.44 -0.15 12.15
CA VAL A 208 7.24 -1.56 11.78
C VAL A 208 6.22 -1.61 10.65
N ASN A 209 6.53 -2.33 9.58
CA ASN A 209 5.63 -2.53 8.46
C ASN A 209 5.05 -3.93 8.51
N ALA A 210 3.74 -4.05 8.72
CA ALA A 210 3.02 -5.32 8.78
C ALA A 210 2.11 -5.46 7.56
N MET A 211 2.01 -6.69 7.04
CA MET A 211 1.09 -7.03 5.95
C MET A 211 -0.09 -7.83 6.48
N MET A 212 -1.29 -7.52 5.97
CA MET A 212 -2.48 -8.32 6.21
C MET A 212 -2.58 -9.40 5.15
N HIS A 213 -2.84 -10.62 5.56
CA HIS A 213 -3.04 -11.77 4.70
C HIS A 213 -4.03 -12.75 5.33
N ARG A 214 -4.37 -13.84 4.64
CA ARG A 214 -5.41 -14.78 5.08
C ARG A 214 -5.24 -15.29 6.50
N ASP A 215 -4.01 -15.56 6.92
CA ASP A 215 -3.70 -16.08 8.26
C ASP A 215 -3.33 -14.97 9.26
N ASN A 216 -3.40 -13.70 8.86
CA ASN A 216 -3.11 -12.52 9.65
C ASN A 216 -4.13 -11.41 9.36
N GLN A 217 -5.35 -11.58 9.86
CA GLN A 217 -6.50 -10.75 9.48
C GLN A 217 -6.85 -9.64 10.49
N SER A 218 -6.19 -9.58 11.66
CA SER A 218 -6.52 -8.63 12.73
C SER A 218 -5.40 -7.61 12.92
N ARG A 219 -5.67 -6.36 12.56
CA ARG A 219 -4.74 -5.26 12.86
C ARG A 219 -4.62 -5.01 14.36
N ALA A 220 -5.67 -5.27 15.13
CA ALA A 220 -5.65 -5.14 16.58
C ALA A 220 -4.72 -6.18 17.23
N GLU A 221 -4.73 -7.43 16.75
CA GLU A 221 -3.81 -8.47 17.24
C GLU A 221 -2.36 -8.17 16.84
N VAL A 222 -2.12 -7.71 15.61
CA VAL A 222 -0.80 -7.26 15.16
C VAL A 222 -0.30 -6.10 16.03
N GLN A 223 -1.15 -5.11 16.28
CA GLN A 223 -0.77 -3.97 17.12
C GLN A 223 -0.43 -4.42 18.55
N ALA A 224 -1.26 -5.23 19.18
CA ALA A 224 -1.02 -5.73 20.52
C ALA A 224 0.28 -6.53 20.60
N TRP A 225 0.56 -7.37 19.61
CA TRP A 225 1.79 -8.16 19.53
C TRP A 225 3.04 -7.29 19.41
N LEU A 226 2.99 -6.25 18.56
CA LEU A 226 4.09 -5.30 18.36
C LEU A 226 4.27 -4.39 19.58
N GLN A 227 3.18 -3.95 20.20
CA GLN A 227 3.23 -3.15 21.43
C GLN A 227 3.92 -3.88 22.58
N ALA A 228 3.70 -5.17 22.73
CA ALA A 228 4.36 -5.99 23.73
C ALA A 228 5.89 -6.06 23.56
N ARG A 229 6.41 -5.82 22.34
CA ARG A 229 7.85 -5.90 22.02
C ARG A 229 8.53 -4.54 21.89
N PHE A 230 7.85 -3.57 21.31
CA PHE A 230 8.41 -2.27 20.95
C PHE A 230 7.84 -1.10 21.75
N GLY A 231 6.88 -1.36 22.64
CA GLY A 231 6.21 -0.35 23.45
C GLY A 231 4.88 0.14 22.85
N ASN A 232 4.06 0.76 23.71
CA ASN A 232 2.68 1.13 23.38
C ASN A 232 2.54 2.12 22.21
N ASP A 233 3.57 2.90 21.94
CA ASP A 233 3.60 3.94 20.91
C ASP A 233 4.35 3.50 19.64
N VAL A 234 4.51 2.17 19.42
CA VAL A 234 5.14 1.63 18.20
C VAL A 234 4.41 2.15 16.95
N PRO A 235 5.09 2.87 16.05
CA PRO A 235 4.47 3.29 14.79
C PRO A 235 4.41 2.09 13.84
N ILE A 236 3.18 1.77 13.39
CA ILE A 236 2.96 0.71 12.42
C ILE A 236 2.68 1.37 11.08
N GLY A 237 3.61 1.19 10.13
CA GLY A 237 3.58 1.82 8.82
C GLY A 237 2.55 1.19 7.91
N GLU A 238 2.94 0.27 7.07
CA GLU A 238 2.06 -0.40 6.14
C GLU A 238 1.27 -1.52 6.81
N GLY A 239 -0.01 -1.54 6.61
CA GLY A 239 -0.92 -2.55 7.13
C GLY A 239 -1.99 -2.92 6.10
N ALA A 240 -1.64 -2.77 4.81
CA ALA A 240 -2.53 -3.11 3.71
C ALA A 240 -2.65 -4.64 3.56
N TYR A 241 -3.75 -5.06 2.95
CA TYR A 241 -3.91 -6.44 2.53
C TYR A 241 -3.02 -6.71 1.31
N ILE A 242 -2.40 -7.90 1.26
CA ILE A 242 -1.53 -8.30 0.15
C ILE A 242 -2.28 -8.40 -1.17
N ASP A 243 -1.56 -8.19 -2.27
CA ASP A 243 -2.00 -8.50 -3.62
C ASP A 243 -1.38 -9.85 -4.05
N PRO A 244 -2.12 -10.77 -4.70
CA PRO A 244 -1.56 -12.04 -5.17
C PRO A 244 -0.82 -11.86 -6.50
N TYR A 245 0.44 -12.30 -6.56
CA TYR A 245 1.25 -12.23 -7.78
C TYR A 245 1.52 -13.62 -8.39
N ASP A 246 1.22 -14.67 -7.66
CA ASP A 246 1.41 -16.07 -8.04
C ASP A 246 0.47 -16.99 -7.24
N GLU A 247 0.61 -18.29 -7.39
CA GLU A 247 -0.18 -19.29 -6.66
C GLU A 247 0.03 -19.23 -5.14
N GLY A 248 1.22 -18.90 -4.67
CA GLY A 248 1.49 -18.70 -3.24
C GLY A 248 0.77 -17.47 -2.70
N GLY A 249 0.80 -16.35 -3.44
CA GLY A 249 0.01 -15.16 -3.15
C GLY A 249 -1.49 -15.44 -3.17
N MET A 250 -1.98 -16.25 -4.13
CA MET A 250 -3.37 -16.72 -4.17
C MET A 250 -3.75 -17.56 -2.94
N ALA A 251 -2.83 -18.33 -2.37
CA ALA A 251 -3.08 -19.07 -1.13
C ALA A 251 -3.19 -18.15 0.10
N ALA A 252 -2.58 -16.98 0.05
CA ALA A 252 -2.52 -16.02 1.15
C ALA A 252 -3.60 -14.93 1.12
N VAL A 253 -4.43 -14.85 0.06
CA VAL A 253 -5.59 -13.93 0.01
C VAL A 253 -6.87 -14.61 0.51
N LEU A 254 -7.88 -13.80 0.83
CA LEU A 254 -9.24 -14.28 1.14
C LEU A 254 -9.82 -14.98 -0.10
N ARG A 255 -10.53 -16.09 0.10
CA ARG A 255 -10.94 -16.97 -1.01
C ARG A 255 -12.42 -16.94 -1.31
N ASP A 256 -13.25 -16.84 -0.29
CA ASP A 256 -14.68 -16.96 -0.46
C ASP A 256 -15.46 -15.75 0.09
N PRO A 257 -16.70 -15.53 -0.35
CA PRO A 257 -17.52 -14.41 0.11
C PRO A 257 -17.70 -14.35 1.63
N ALA A 258 -17.73 -15.50 2.32
CA ALA A 258 -17.88 -15.53 3.77
C ALA A 258 -16.59 -15.04 4.48
N GLU A 259 -15.41 -15.45 4.00
CA GLU A 259 -14.13 -14.93 4.51
C GLU A 259 -14.04 -13.41 4.34
N HIS A 260 -14.44 -12.90 3.17
CA HIS A 260 -14.46 -11.46 2.90
C HIS A 260 -15.40 -10.69 3.84
N LEU A 261 -16.61 -11.21 4.08
CA LEU A 261 -17.56 -10.58 5.00
C LEU A 261 -17.07 -10.60 6.45
N LEU A 262 -16.48 -11.71 6.92
CA LEU A 262 -15.92 -11.84 8.25
C LEU A 262 -14.75 -10.86 8.45
N TYR A 263 -13.86 -10.77 7.48
CA TYR A 263 -12.74 -9.83 7.50
C TYR A 263 -13.23 -8.37 7.60
N ARG A 264 -14.20 -7.98 6.73
CA ARG A 264 -14.77 -6.62 6.74
C ARG A 264 -15.39 -6.28 8.10
N ALA A 265 -16.17 -7.21 8.68
CA ALA A 265 -16.84 -7.00 9.96
C ALA A 265 -15.83 -6.85 11.10
N ARG A 266 -14.78 -7.69 11.13
CA ARG A 266 -13.68 -7.62 12.11
C ARG A 266 -12.93 -6.30 12.00
N ALA A 267 -12.42 -5.98 10.82
CA ALA A 267 -11.63 -4.77 10.58
C ALA A 267 -12.43 -3.49 10.91
N PHE A 268 -13.72 -3.44 10.57
CA PHE A 268 -14.58 -2.32 10.95
C PHE A 268 -14.76 -2.20 12.47
N THR A 269 -14.95 -3.32 13.18
CA THR A 269 -15.07 -3.35 14.63
C THR A 269 -13.79 -2.85 15.31
N GLU A 270 -12.63 -3.26 14.81
CA GLU A 270 -11.33 -2.81 15.32
C GLU A 270 -11.11 -1.30 15.13
N LEU A 271 -11.47 -0.77 13.95
CA LEU A 271 -11.41 0.67 13.66
C LEU A 271 -12.34 1.47 14.57
N ARG A 272 -13.58 1.02 14.70
CA ARG A 272 -14.63 1.68 15.49
C ARG A 272 -14.27 1.80 16.98
N HIS A 273 -13.59 0.80 17.53
CA HIS A 273 -13.16 0.80 18.94
C HIS A 273 -11.77 1.38 19.16
N GLY A 274 -11.14 1.97 18.14
CA GLY A 274 -9.82 2.59 18.25
C GLY A 274 -8.67 1.62 18.51
N ARG A 275 -8.87 0.31 18.25
CA ARG A 275 -7.88 -0.76 18.54
C ARG A 275 -6.71 -0.80 17.56
N VAL A 276 -6.69 0.09 16.59
CA VAL A 276 -5.69 0.17 15.51
C VAL A 276 -5.07 1.57 15.40
N ALA A 277 -4.99 2.26 16.53
CA ALA A 277 -4.53 3.65 16.58
C ALA A 277 -3.07 3.84 16.11
N ASN A 278 -2.23 2.82 16.27
CA ASN A 278 -0.82 2.84 15.87
C ASN A 278 -0.63 2.59 14.35
N PHE A 279 -1.66 2.08 13.66
CA PHE A 279 -1.61 1.94 12.21
C PHE A 279 -1.80 3.28 11.51
N GLN A 280 -0.73 3.80 10.93
CA GLN A 280 -0.76 5.09 10.21
C GLN A 280 -1.73 5.07 9.04
N ILE A 281 -1.83 3.94 8.32
CA ILE A 281 -2.74 3.76 7.19
C ILE A 281 -4.22 3.94 7.57
N ALA A 282 -4.62 3.56 8.79
CA ALA A 282 -6.01 3.70 9.24
C ALA A 282 -6.41 5.18 9.28
N ARG A 283 -5.59 6.01 9.93
CA ARG A 283 -5.79 7.45 9.99
C ARG A 283 -5.73 8.09 8.61
N GLN A 284 -4.72 7.73 7.81
CA GLN A 284 -4.53 8.31 6.48
C GLN A 284 -5.69 8.02 5.53
N LYS A 285 -6.21 6.77 5.51
CA LYS A 285 -7.34 6.41 4.65
C LYS A 285 -8.64 7.10 5.08
N ILE A 286 -8.98 7.08 6.38
CA ILE A 286 -10.19 7.75 6.88
C ILE A 286 -10.13 9.24 6.58
N GLN A 287 -9.04 9.92 6.96
CA GLN A 287 -8.87 11.34 6.74
C GLN A 287 -8.85 11.68 5.24
N GLY A 288 -8.11 10.90 4.43
CA GLY A 288 -8.02 11.11 2.99
C GLY A 288 -9.37 10.96 2.27
N PHE A 289 -10.26 10.08 2.75
CA PHE A 289 -11.61 9.95 2.23
C PHE A 289 -12.49 11.14 2.65
N ILE A 290 -12.43 11.54 3.91
CA ILE A 290 -13.13 12.75 4.41
C ILE A 290 -12.68 13.99 3.63
N ASP A 291 -11.39 14.13 3.39
CA ASP A 291 -10.83 15.25 2.62
C ASP A 291 -11.23 15.19 1.15
N SER A 292 -11.41 14.01 0.55
CA SER A 292 -11.93 13.90 -0.81
C SER A 292 -13.36 14.48 -0.91
N ILE A 293 -14.22 14.19 0.07
CA ILE A 293 -15.58 14.74 0.14
C ILE A 293 -15.55 16.25 0.40
N ARG A 294 -14.77 16.69 1.40
CA ARG A 294 -14.67 18.11 1.76
C ARG A 294 -14.18 18.97 0.60
N ASN A 295 -13.17 18.51 -0.12
CA ASN A 295 -12.53 19.24 -1.20
C ASN A 295 -13.16 18.94 -2.57
N GLN A 296 -14.14 18.01 -2.63
CA GLN A 296 -14.78 17.52 -3.87
C GLN A 296 -13.75 17.06 -4.91
N ARG A 297 -12.82 16.17 -4.46
CA ARG A 297 -11.79 15.63 -5.33
C ARG A 297 -12.40 14.77 -6.42
N PRO A 298 -12.27 15.15 -7.71
CA PRO A 298 -12.79 14.34 -8.80
C PRO A 298 -11.96 13.07 -8.99
N ALA A 299 -12.57 12.02 -9.53
CA ALA A 299 -11.86 10.79 -9.87
C ALA A 299 -10.73 11.02 -10.89
N SER A 300 -10.88 12.01 -11.79
CA SER A 300 -9.84 12.38 -12.74
C SER A 300 -8.52 12.85 -12.09
N ALA A 301 -8.58 13.32 -10.84
CA ALA A 301 -7.41 13.72 -10.06
C ALA A 301 -6.76 12.55 -9.27
N VAL A 302 -7.36 11.34 -9.32
CA VAL A 302 -6.86 10.16 -8.60
C VAL A 302 -5.87 9.39 -9.47
N GLY A 303 -4.63 9.28 -9.01
CA GLY A 303 -3.61 8.39 -9.58
C GLY A 303 -3.75 6.95 -9.09
N GLN A 304 -2.80 6.11 -9.45
CA GLN A 304 -2.70 4.73 -8.99
C GLN A 304 -2.16 4.66 -7.55
N LYS A 305 -2.58 3.65 -6.77
CA LYS A 305 -2.19 3.45 -5.36
C LYS A 305 -0.67 3.53 -5.14
N CYS A 306 0.11 2.88 -5.99
CA CYS A 306 1.58 2.84 -5.86
C CYS A 306 2.28 4.11 -6.39
N GLY A 307 1.58 4.98 -7.12
CA GLY A 307 2.11 6.19 -7.73
C GLY A 307 3.10 5.95 -8.87
N MET A 308 3.28 4.72 -9.36
CA MET A 308 4.17 4.44 -10.48
C MET A 308 3.66 4.92 -11.84
N ASP A 309 2.39 5.32 -11.90
CA ASP A 309 1.77 6.02 -13.03
C ASP A 309 2.20 7.48 -13.16
N LYS A 310 2.76 8.09 -12.11
CA LYS A 310 3.14 9.50 -12.09
C LYS A 310 4.46 9.75 -12.83
N ALA A 311 4.52 10.82 -13.60
CA ALA A 311 5.70 11.20 -14.35
C ALA A 311 6.91 11.59 -13.46
N ASP A 312 6.68 12.01 -12.22
CA ASP A 312 7.71 12.41 -11.25
C ASP A 312 8.17 11.28 -10.29
N ASN A 313 7.70 10.04 -10.52
CA ASN A 313 8.16 8.83 -9.83
C ASN A 313 8.98 7.97 -10.79
N LEU A 314 10.15 7.53 -10.36
CA LEU A 314 11.07 6.75 -11.17
C LEU A 314 11.58 5.53 -10.41
N ALA A 315 11.46 4.34 -10.99
CA ALA A 315 12.09 3.13 -10.51
C ALA A 315 13.19 2.71 -11.50
N VAL A 316 14.40 2.49 -11.00
CA VAL A 316 15.58 2.18 -11.82
C VAL A 316 16.45 1.11 -11.16
N ASP A 317 17.18 0.35 -11.97
CA ASP A 317 18.33 -0.44 -11.52
C ASP A 317 19.66 0.34 -11.70
N LEU A 318 20.78 -0.23 -11.24
CA LEU A 318 22.09 0.44 -11.32
C LEU A 318 22.68 0.46 -12.74
N SER A 319 22.10 -0.28 -13.68
CA SER A 319 22.43 -0.18 -15.11
C SER A 319 21.74 1.00 -15.79
N GLY A 320 20.85 1.71 -15.08
CA GLY A 320 20.07 2.82 -15.63
C GLY A 320 18.81 2.37 -16.35
N ASN A 321 18.43 1.09 -16.29
CA ASN A 321 17.17 0.64 -16.82
C ASN A 321 16.02 1.20 -15.99
N VAL A 322 15.07 1.85 -16.64
CA VAL A 322 13.81 2.24 -16.02
C VAL A 322 12.90 1.03 -15.99
N ILE A 323 12.47 0.65 -14.80
CA ILE A 323 11.61 -0.52 -14.56
C ILE A 323 10.21 -0.08 -14.13
N THR A 324 9.24 -0.94 -14.36
CA THR A 324 7.82 -0.65 -14.09
C THR A 324 7.58 -0.29 -12.63
N CYS A 325 8.18 -1.01 -11.69
CA CYS A 325 8.18 -0.71 -10.24
C CYS A 325 9.39 -1.38 -9.56
N GLN A 326 9.58 -1.07 -8.29
CA GLN A 326 10.66 -1.61 -7.47
C GLN A 326 10.58 -3.13 -7.19
N ASN A 327 9.45 -3.77 -7.47
CA ASN A 327 9.24 -5.20 -7.18
C ASN A 327 9.52 -6.13 -8.37
N VAL A 328 10.03 -5.59 -9.47
CA VAL A 328 10.35 -6.34 -10.68
C VAL A 328 11.80 -6.08 -11.11
N SER A 329 12.29 -6.86 -12.05
CA SER A 329 13.61 -6.67 -12.68
C SER A 329 13.48 -6.28 -14.14
N ALA A 330 14.57 -5.78 -14.72
CA ALA A 330 14.66 -5.47 -16.14
C ALA A 330 14.63 -6.74 -17.04
N ALA A 331 14.86 -7.93 -16.48
CA ALA A 331 14.79 -9.22 -17.17
C ALA A 331 13.38 -9.83 -17.16
N ALA A 332 12.48 -9.30 -16.34
CA ALA A 332 11.13 -9.85 -16.17
C ALA A 332 10.15 -9.34 -17.23
N THR A 333 9.13 -10.15 -17.49
CA THR A 333 8.01 -9.86 -18.40
C THR A 333 6.70 -9.80 -17.60
N ALA A 334 5.84 -8.87 -17.94
CA ALA A 334 4.49 -8.78 -17.39
C ALA A 334 3.56 -9.86 -17.97
N PRO A 335 2.39 -10.15 -17.36
CA PRO A 335 1.43 -11.11 -17.88
C PRO A 335 0.93 -10.81 -19.31
N ASN A 336 0.95 -9.56 -19.73
CA ASN A 336 0.62 -9.14 -21.10
C ASN A 336 1.75 -9.34 -22.14
N GLY A 337 2.89 -9.93 -21.73
CA GLY A 337 4.04 -10.21 -22.60
C GLY A 337 5.03 -9.03 -22.76
N GLU A 338 4.71 -7.84 -22.22
CA GLU A 338 5.61 -6.69 -22.29
C GLU A 338 6.72 -6.75 -21.26
N SER A 339 7.92 -6.24 -21.60
CA SER A 339 9.07 -6.21 -20.68
C SER A 339 8.84 -5.22 -19.54
N HIS A 340 9.23 -5.60 -18.32
CA HIS A 340 9.28 -4.67 -17.19
C HIS A 340 10.40 -3.63 -17.29
N LYS A 341 11.34 -3.78 -18.23
CA LYS A 341 12.23 -2.69 -18.67
C LYS A 341 11.44 -1.78 -19.62
N ILE A 342 10.94 -0.67 -19.09
CA ILE A 342 10.07 0.27 -19.81
C ILE A 342 10.80 1.47 -20.42
N GLY A 343 12.11 1.53 -20.25
CA GLY A 343 12.96 2.58 -20.79
C GLY A 343 14.36 2.60 -20.18
N HIS A 344 15.04 3.74 -20.30
CA HIS A 344 16.37 3.95 -19.74
C HIS A 344 16.53 5.40 -19.24
N LEU A 345 17.41 5.64 -18.27
CA LEU A 345 17.68 6.96 -17.70
C LEU A 345 18.07 8.01 -18.75
N SER A 346 18.83 7.60 -19.80
CA SER A 346 19.22 8.49 -20.87
C SER A 346 18.09 8.91 -21.81
N ASP A 347 16.88 8.34 -21.65
CA ASP A 347 15.75 8.57 -22.55
C ASP A 347 14.43 8.63 -21.77
N LEU A 348 14.39 9.43 -20.71
CA LEU A 348 13.21 9.62 -19.88
C LEU A 348 11.94 10.04 -20.63
N PRO A 349 12.01 10.90 -21.68
CA PRO A 349 10.82 11.30 -22.45
C PRO A 349 10.10 10.15 -23.14
N ASN A 350 10.77 9.04 -23.47
CA ASN A 350 10.19 7.89 -24.15
C ASN A 350 9.81 6.72 -23.22
N VAL A 351 9.97 6.89 -21.90
CA VAL A 351 9.53 5.88 -20.92
C VAL A 351 8.02 5.75 -20.96
N ALA A 352 7.52 4.52 -21.21
CA ALA A 352 6.09 4.26 -21.31
C ALA A 352 5.69 3.02 -20.48
N LEU A 353 4.64 3.16 -19.68
CA LEU A 353 4.05 2.03 -18.94
C LEU A 353 3.25 1.14 -19.90
N LYS A 354 3.91 0.13 -20.46
CA LYS A 354 3.32 -0.88 -21.36
C LYS A 354 2.81 -2.11 -20.62
N THR A 355 3.28 -2.30 -19.39
CA THR A 355 3.10 -3.50 -18.56
C THR A 355 1.91 -3.39 -17.61
N ALA A 356 1.12 -2.33 -17.68
CA ALA A 356 0.17 -1.98 -16.63
C ALA A 356 -1.20 -1.59 -17.21
N THR A 357 -2.26 -2.02 -16.54
CA THR A 357 -3.62 -1.54 -16.79
C THR A 357 -4.01 -0.58 -15.67
N HIS A 358 -4.10 0.71 -16.01
CA HIS A 358 -4.48 1.75 -15.05
C HIS A 358 -5.94 1.57 -14.62
N TRP A 359 -6.30 1.97 -13.39
CA TRP A 359 -7.66 1.83 -12.85
C TRP A 359 -8.73 2.48 -13.76
N ARG A 360 -8.39 3.55 -14.49
CA ARG A 360 -9.31 4.23 -15.44
C ARG A 360 -9.73 3.33 -16.61
N GLU A 361 -8.93 2.36 -16.97
CA GLU A 361 -9.18 1.39 -18.03
C GLU A 361 -9.95 0.17 -17.54
N ARG A 362 -10.09 0.02 -16.20
CA ARG A 362 -10.79 -1.09 -15.56
C ARG A 362 -12.23 -0.69 -15.24
N ARG A 363 -13.19 -1.35 -15.90
CA ARG A 363 -14.62 -1.11 -15.70
C ARG A 363 -15.03 -1.13 -14.22
N ASP A 364 -14.59 -2.13 -13.49
CA ASP A 364 -14.96 -2.33 -12.08
C ASP A 364 -14.42 -1.21 -11.16
N CYS A 365 -13.27 -0.62 -11.49
CA CYS A 365 -12.71 0.45 -10.69
C CYS A 365 -13.50 1.76 -10.81
N ALA A 366 -13.88 2.14 -12.03
CA ALA A 366 -14.65 3.37 -12.28
C ALA A 366 -16.03 3.34 -11.60
N ALA A 367 -16.63 2.14 -11.49
CA ALA A 367 -17.92 1.91 -10.85
C ALA A 367 -17.83 1.48 -9.37
N CYS A 368 -16.66 1.60 -8.73
CA CYS A 368 -16.46 1.11 -7.37
C CYS A 368 -16.66 2.20 -6.31
N PRO A 369 -17.50 2.00 -5.28
CA PRO A 369 -17.73 3.03 -4.24
C PRO A 369 -16.49 3.36 -3.42
N VAL A 370 -15.49 2.48 -3.35
CA VAL A 370 -14.25 2.73 -2.59
C VAL A 370 -13.08 3.18 -3.47
N LEU A 371 -13.33 3.65 -4.70
CA LEU A 371 -12.28 4.11 -5.63
C LEU A 371 -11.34 5.14 -4.99
N GLN A 372 -11.90 6.14 -4.30
CA GLN A 372 -11.14 7.21 -3.65
C GLN A 372 -10.18 6.71 -2.55
N LEU A 373 -10.43 5.51 -1.99
CA LEU A 373 -9.61 4.85 -0.98
C LEU A 373 -8.64 3.82 -1.59
N CYS A 374 -9.15 2.99 -2.51
CA CYS A 374 -8.42 1.88 -3.11
C CYS A 374 -7.41 2.35 -4.16
N GLN A 375 -7.77 3.30 -5.00
CA GLN A 375 -6.94 3.84 -6.09
C GLN A 375 -6.42 2.73 -7.04
N GLY A 376 -7.27 1.71 -7.31
CA GLY A 376 -7.03 0.69 -8.32
C GLY A 376 -6.14 -0.49 -7.92
N SER A 377 -5.69 -0.59 -6.66
CA SER A 377 -4.80 -1.67 -6.21
C SER A 377 -3.54 -1.81 -7.09
N CYS A 378 -3.05 -3.03 -7.37
CA CYS A 378 -1.87 -3.24 -8.23
C CYS A 378 -2.28 -3.24 -9.71
N MET A 379 -1.66 -2.38 -10.52
CA MET A 379 -1.97 -2.23 -11.94
C MET A 379 -1.33 -3.31 -12.84
N PHE A 380 -0.42 -4.14 -12.30
CA PHE A 380 0.24 -5.20 -13.05
C PHE A 380 -0.48 -6.54 -12.99
N LEU A 381 -1.48 -6.66 -12.14
CA LEU A 381 -2.27 -7.88 -12.02
C LEU A 381 -3.29 -7.97 -13.16
N GLU A 382 -3.43 -9.17 -13.71
CA GLU A 382 -4.38 -9.50 -14.76
C GLU A 382 -5.14 -10.78 -14.43
N GLY A 383 -6.29 -10.99 -15.08
CA GLY A 383 -7.09 -12.20 -14.96
C GLY A 383 -7.44 -12.57 -13.52
N PRO A 384 -7.36 -13.86 -13.14
CA PRO A 384 -7.76 -14.34 -11.81
C PRO A 384 -6.96 -13.70 -10.66
N LEU A 385 -5.69 -13.36 -10.88
CA LEU A 385 -4.86 -12.68 -9.86
C LEU A 385 -5.39 -11.28 -9.58
N TRP A 386 -5.78 -10.54 -10.64
CA TRP A 386 -6.38 -9.23 -10.47
C TRP A 386 -7.74 -9.30 -9.79
N GLU A 387 -8.58 -10.27 -10.16
CA GLU A 387 -9.90 -10.45 -9.54
C GLU A 387 -9.78 -10.69 -8.03
N ALA A 388 -8.92 -11.62 -7.63
CA ALA A 388 -8.68 -11.91 -6.22
C ALA A 388 -8.05 -10.71 -5.48
N GLY A 389 -7.08 -10.02 -6.08
CA GLY A 389 -6.50 -8.79 -5.54
C GLY A 389 -7.51 -7.68 -5.40
N CYS A 390 -8.42 -7.52 -6.40
CA CYS A 390 -9.48 -6.53 -6.37
C CYS A 390 -10.52 -6.84 -5.27
N ASP A 391 -10.88 -8.11 -5.04
CA ASP A 391 -11.82 -8.51 -3.98
C ASP A 391 -11.19 -8.31 -2.60
N ALA A 392 -9.92 -8.66 -2.43
CA ALA A 392 -9.18 -8.41 -1.20
C ALA A 392 -9.03 -6.90 -0.93
N ALA A 393 -8.66 -6.10 -1.94
CA ALA A 393 -8.54 -4.65 -1.82
C ALA A 393 -9.89 -3.98 -1.52
N TYR A 394 -10.98 -4.43 -2.13
CA TYR A 394 -12.32 -3.94 -1.79
C TYR A 394 -12.62 -4.21 -0.32
N SER A 395 -12.40 -5.45 0.12
CA SER A 395 -12.66 -5.86 1.51
C SER A 395 -11.79 -5.14 2.52
N ASP A 396 -10.55 -4.79 2.15
CA ASP A 396 -9.66 -3.98 3.00
C ASP A 396 -10.08 -2.51 3.09
N ASN A 397 -10.71 -1.96 2.06
CA ASN A 397 -11.10 -0.54 2.03
C ASN A 397 -12.50 -0.24 2.58
N VAL A 398 -13.43 -1.20 2.51
CA VAL A 398 -14.80 -1.04 3.03
C VAL A 398 -14.84 -0.64 4.51
N PRO A 399 -14.06 -1.23 5.41
CA PRO A 399 -14.03 -0.82 6.81
C PRO A 399 -13.66 0.66 7.02
N PHE A 400 -12.70 1.18 6.26
CA PHE A 400 -12.30 2.59 6.32
C PHE A 400 -13.37 3.51 5.75
N PHE A 401 -14.01 3.10 4.64
CA PHE A 401 -15.15 3.79 4.06
C PHE A 401 -16.29 3.90 5.06
N ALA A 402 -16.67 2.78 5.69
CA ALA A 402 -17.73 2.74 6.67
C ALA A 402 -17.41 3.56 7.93
N ALA A 403 -16.17 3.48 8.42
CA ALA A 403 -15.74 4.26 9.59
C ALA A 403 -15.74 5.77 9.32
N ALA A 404 -15.34 6.19 8.12
CA ALA A 404 -15.40 7.59 7.72
C ALA A 404 -16.84 8.12 7.64
N ILE A 405 -17.76 7.33 7.05
CA ILE A 405 -19.18 7.70 6.97
C ILE A 405 -19.80 7.74 8.37
N GLU A 406 -19.54 6.75 9.22
CA GLU A 406 -20.04 6.74 10.60
C GLU A 406 -19.52 7.96 11.38
N PHE A 407 -18.25 8.29 11.22
CA PHE A 407 -17.66 9.48 11.84
C PHE A 407 -18.35 10.78 11.38
N LEU A 408 -18.65 10.91 10.08
CA LEU A 408 -19.27 12.11 9.51
C LEU A 408 -20.76 12.25 9.85
N THR A 409 -21.47 11.11 10.00
CA THR A 409 -22.94 11.11 10.01
C THR A 409 -23.56 10.62 11.31
N GLY A 410 -22.82 9.83 12.11
CA GLY A 410 -23.34 9.07 13.24
C GLY A 410 -24.13 7.81 12.84
N TYR A 411 -24.16 7.46 11.54
CA TYR A 411 -24.86 6.28 11.02
C TYR A 411 -23.86 5.29 10.44
N THR A 412 -24.00 4.01 10.82
CA THR A 412 -23.19 2.92 10.29
C THR A 412 -23.75 2.45 8.96
N PRO A 413 -23.03 2.57 7.84
CA PRO A 413 -23.46 2.03 6.56
C PRO A 413 -23.45 0.49 6.62
N TYR A 414 -24.42 -0.13 5.97
CA TYR A 414 -24.52 -1.60 5.94
C TYR A 414 -24.78 -2.17 4.53
N TYR A 415 -25.34 -1.36 3.62
CA TYR A 415 -25.62 -1.77 2.26
C TYR A 415 -25.42 -0.61 1.29
N ILE A 416 -24.95 -0.91 0.07
CA ILE A 416 -24.76 0.08 -1.00
C ILE A 416 -25.49 -0.40 -2.25
N GLU A 417 -26.41 0.43 -2.76
CA GLU A 417 -27.02 0.24 -4.08
C GLU A 417 -26.20 0.97 -5.14
N GLY A 418 -26.04 0.33 -6.30
CA GLY A 418 -25.32 0.89 -7.43
C GLY A 418 -25.06 -0.15 -8.51
N ASP A 419 -24.45 0.27 -9.60
CA ASP A 419 -24.08 -0.59 -10.74
C ASP A 419 -22.67 -1.15 -10.54
N PHE A 420 -22.55 -2.06 -9.57
CA PHE A 420 -21.33 -2.82 -9.28
C PHE A 420 -21.69 -4.22 -8.75
N ARG A 421 -20.71 -5.08 -8.52
CA ARG A 421 -20.89 -6.50 -8.20
C ARG A 421 -21.82 -6.72 -7.00
N ASP A 422 -22.82 -7.56 -7.14
CA ASP A 422 -23.87 -7.79 -6.13
C ASP A 422 -23.30 -8.33 -4.81
N GLU A 423 -22.31 -9.20 -4.85
CA GLU A 423 -21.64 -9.77 -3.68
C GLU A 423 -20.89 -8.74 -2.83
N ARG A 424 -20.70 -7.53 -3.36
CA ARG A 424 -20.05 -6.42 -2.67
C ARG A 424 -21.03 -5.43 -2.03
N LYS A 425 -22.32 -5.51 -2.34
CA LYS A 425 -23.33 -4.54 -1.90
C LYS A 425 -23.63 -4.63 -0.40
N ASP A 426 -23.72 -5.86 0.15
CA ASP A 426 -23.80 -6.08 1.59
C ASP A 426 -22.41 -5.95 2.23
N LEU A 427 -22.20 -4.90 3.03
CA LEU A 427 -20.87 -4.59 3.56
C LEU A 427 -20.42 -5.58 4.62
N PHE A 428 -21.35 -6.09 5.43
CA PHE A 428 -21.05 -6.85 6.66
C PHE A 428 -21.94 -8.09 6.88
N GLY A 429 -22.64 -8.56 5.85
CA GLY A 429 -23.49 -9.74 5.94
C GLY A 429 -24.78 -9.53 6.76
N LYS A 430 -25.33 -8.32 6.75
CA LYS A 430 -26.50 -7.95 7.56
C LYS A 430 -27.81 -7.84 6.79
N VAL A 431 -27.77 -8.05 5.46
CA VAL A 431 -28.94 -7.89 4.59
C VAL A 431 -29.56 -9.23 4.22
N ARG A 432 -30.85 -9.20 3.86
CA ARG A 432 -31.56 -10.40 3.36
C ARG A 432 -30.87 -10.95 2.11
N GLY A 433 -30.72 -12.27 2.05
CA GLY A 433 -30.07 -12.95 0.91
C GLY A 433 -28.68 -13.51 1.23
N VAL A 434 -28.04 -13.06 2.30
CA VAL A 434 -26.81 -13.70 2.77
C VAL A 434 -27.14 -15.10 3.31
N PRO A 435 -26.44 -16.17 2.90
CA PRO A 435 -26.64 -17.52 3.40
C PRO A 435 -26.63 -17.60 4.92
N GLU A 436 -27.48 -18.44 5.50
CA GLU A 436 -27.64 -18.55 6.96
C GLU A 436 -26.33 -18.86 7.70
N ALA A 437 -25.47 -19.68 7.08
CA ALA A 437 -24.15 -20.01 7.63
C ALA A 437 -23.24 -18.75 7.73
N GLN A 438 -23.31 -17.84 6.77
CA GLN A 438 -22.56 -16.59 6.78
C GLN A 438 -23.13 -15.62 7.83
N LYS A 439 -24.45 -15.53 7.97
CA LYS A 439 -25.10 -14.70 9.00
C LYS A 439 -24.71 -15.15 10.40
N LYS A 440 -24.72 -16.44 10.67
CA LYS A 440 -24.31 -16.98 11.98
C LYS A 440 -22.87 -16.66 12.34
N ARG A 441 -21.95 -16.75 11.37
CA ARG A 441 -20.54 -16.39 11.57
C ARG A 441 -20.36 -14.91 11.88
N VAL A 442 -21.07 -14.03 11.18
CA VAL A 442 -21.00 -12.57 11.42
C VAL A 442 -21.61 -12.20 12.78
N ILE A 443 -22.72 -12.85 13.16
CA ILE A 443 -23.36 -12.62 14.48
C ILE A 443 -22.44 -13.06 15.62
N ALA A 444 -21.72 -14.18 15.46
CA ALA A 444 -20.79 -14.67 16.48
C ALA A 444 -19.65 -13.69 16.79
N ILE A 445 -19.19 -12.92 15.79
CA ILE A 445 -18.19 -11.87 16.01
C ILE A 445 -18.76 -10.70 16.84
N HIS A 446 -20.05 -10.39 16.68
CA HIS A 446 -20.70 -9.33 17.46
C HIS A 446 -21.07 -9.75 18.90
N ALA A 447 -21.06 -11.05 19.18
CA ALA A 447 -21.41 -11.60 20.50
C ALA A 447 -20.21 -11.83 21.42
N VAL A 448 -18.97 -11.60 20.96
CA VAL A 448 -17.81 -11.66 21.84
C VAL A 448 -17.80 -10.41 22.74
N PRO A 449 -17.99 -10.54 24.07
CA PRO A 449 -17.91 -9.39 24.96
C PRO A 449 -16.53 -8.74 24.87
N VAL A 450 -16.52 -7.44 24.95
CA VAL A 450 -15.32 -6.58 24.96
C VAL A 450 -14.60 -6.71 26.28
#